data_c38d8bc2190a7168f54c88057c8fe304
#
_entry.id   c38d8bc2190a7168f54c88057c8fe304
#
_cell.length_a   1.000
_cell.length_b   1.000
_cell.length_c   1.000
_cell.angle_alpha   90.00
_cell.angle_beta   90.00
_cell.angle_gamma   90.00
#
_symmetry.space_group_name_H-M   'P 1'
#
loop_
_entity.id
_entity.type
_entity.pdbx_description
1 polymer ?
#
loop_
_entity_poly.entity_id
_entity_poly.type
_entity_poly.pdbx_seq_one_letter_code
_entity_poly.pdbx_strand_id
1 'polypeptide(L)'
;MSYQPLRPGRHGTIPIRGLDHHFIRWGPDSDDPVLLLHGFADCAATFQFVADAIDPGLPLLAIDWRGFGASARSPGGYWFPDYYADLEVMLDAFCPRGPARVVGHSMGANVAMIHAGVRPARVRALVNLEGIGLPRTQPSQAPARLAQWLDQLREPLFAGEYASLAELATRVARRNPRLGWRSGEVGDVSWKWK
;
A
#
# COMPACT_ATOMS: atom_id res chain seq x y z
N MET A 1 -9.27 -24.87 7.49
CA MET A 1 -10.34 -23.86 7.67
C MET A 1 -9.91 -22.62 6.91
N SER A 2 -10.75 -22.05 6.04
CA SER A 2 -10.48 -20.79 5.38
C SER A 2 -10.54 -19.66 6.41
N TYR A 3 -9.64 -18.67 6.32
CA TYR A 3 -9.68 -17.48 7.14
C TYR A 3 -10.99 -16.70 6.91
N GLN A 4 -11.65 -16.33 7.98
CA GLN A 4 -12.84 -15.49 7.96
C GLN A 4 -12.53 -14.20 8.72
N PRO A 5 -12.68 -13.01 8.09
CA PRO A 5 -12.49 -11.73 8.77
C PRO A 5 -13.43 -11.60 9.97
N LEU A 6 -12.89 -11.19 11.11
CA LEU A 6 -13.71 -10.84 12.29
C LEU A 6 -14.45 -9.53 12.05
N ARG A 7 -13.87 -8.64 11.26
CA ARG A 7 -14.44 -7.34 10.87
C ARG A 7 -14.32 -7.16 9.37
N PRO A 8 -15.36 -7.43 8.58
CA PRO A 8 -15.33 -7.15 7.14
C PRO A 8 -15.06 -5.68 6.87
N GLY A 9 -14.11 -5.41 6.00
CA GLY A 9 -13.78 -4.06 5.57
C GLY A 9 -14.87 -3.47 4.65
N ARG A 10 -15.11 -2.16 4.75
CA ARG A 10 -15.97 -1.41 3.82
C ARG A 10 -15.10 -0.78 2.74
N HIS A 11 -15.34 -1.16 1.50
CA HIS A 11 -14.59 -0.70 0.35
C HIS A 11 -15.13 0.61 -0.21
N GLY A 12 -14.25 1.45 -0.74
CA GLY A 12 -14.61 2.66 -1.45
C GLY A 12 -13.55 3.07 -2.45
N THR A 13 -13.86 4.10 -3.23
CA THR A 13 -12.95 4.67 -4.22
C THR A 13 -12.98 6.20 -4.09
N ILE A 14 -11.83 6.83 -4.27
CA ILE A 14 -11.68 8.28 -4.23
C ILE A 14 -10.74 8.75 -5.35
N PRO A 15 -11.07 9.82 -6.08
CA PRO A 15 -10.16 10.41 -7.05
C PRO A 15 -9.06 11.19 -6.35
N ILE A 16 -7.79 10.82 -6.61
CA ILE A 16 -6.60 11.50 -6.10
C ILE A 16 -5.70 11.81 -7.27
N ARG A 17 -5.45 13.10 -7.51
CA ARG A 17 -4.60 13.59 -8.61
C ARG A 17 -4.93 12.94 -9.97
N GLY A 18 -6.23 12.83 -10.28
CA GLY A 18 -6.73 12.29 -11.55
C GLY A 18 -6.72 10.77 -11.70
N LEU A 19 -6.42 10.03 -10.64
CA LEU A 19 -6.49 8.57 -10.60
C LEU A 19 -7.45 8.11 -9.50
N ASP A 20 -8.25 7.11 -9.80
CA ASP A 20 -9.12 6.47 -8.81
C ASP A 20 -8.28 5.59 -7.87
N HIS A 21 -8.33 5.91 -6.58
CA HIS A 21 -7.68 5.11 -5.54
C HIS A 21 -8.74 4.35 -4.74
N HIS A 22 -8.53 3.06 -4.62
CA HIS A 22 -9.33 2.19 -3.78
C HIS A 22 -8.87 2.29 -2.32
N PHE A 23 -9.82 2.21 -1.40
CA PHE A 23 -9.54 2.15 0.03
C PHE A 23 -10.45 1.17 0.75
N ILE A 24 -10.05 0.76 1.95
CA ILE A 24 -10.83 -0.08 2.84
C ILE A 24 -10.89 0.60 4.22
N ARG A 25 -12.08 0.64 4.80
CA ARG A 25 -12.32 1.15 6.16
C ARG A 25 -12.74 0.04 7.09
N TRP A 26 -12.27 0.10 8.34
CA TRP A 26 -12.73 -0.73 9.45
C TRP A 26 -13.05 0.15 10.65
N GLY A 27 -13.97 -0.32 11.49
CA GLY A 27 -14.43 0.43 12.65
C GLY A 27 -15.45 1.53 12.30
N PRO A 28 -15.67 2.50 13.22
CA PRO A 28 -16.61 3.59 13.01
C PRO A 28 -16.13 4.56 11.92
N ASP A 29 -17.08 5.29 11.32
CA ASP A 29 -16.73 6.38 10.42
C ASP A 29 -16.08 7.53 11.20
N SER A 30 -15.02 8.09 10.62
CA SER A 30 -14.23 9.14 11.28
C SER A 30 -13.51 9.99 10.23
N ASP A 31 -13.34 11.27 10.55
CA ASP A 31 -12.46 12.22 9.84
C ASP A 31 -11.04 12.25 10.45
N ASP A 32 -10.74 11.33 11.37
CA ASP A 32 -9.43 11.13 11.97
C ASP A 32 -9.13 9.63 12.12
N PRO A 33 -9.16 8.84 11.03
CA PRO A 33 -8.79 7.43 11.07
C PRO A 33 -7.26 7.27 11.26
N VAL A 34 -6.84 6.08 11.68
CA VAL A 34 -5.45 5.67 11.51
C VAL A 34 -5.26 5.25 10.06
N LEU A 35 -4.39 5.93 9.32
CA LEU A 35 -4.05 5.58 7.94
C LEU A 35 -3.06 4.43 7.92
N LEU A 36 -3.36 3.41 7.11
CA LEU A 36 -2.55 2.22 6.92
C LEU A 36 -2.01 2.22 5.48
N LEU A 37 -0.69 2.27 5.31
CA LEU A 37 0.00 2.43 4.04
C LEU A 37 0.84 1.19 3.74
N HIS A 38 0.47 0.45 2.71
CA HIS A 38 1.09 -0.83 2.37
C HIS A 38 2.45 -0.70 1.67
N GLY A 39 3.19 -1.81 1.59
CA GLY A 39 4.48 -1.93 0.93
C GLY A 39 4.41 -2.08 -0.59
N PHE A 40 5.58 -2.18 -1.23
CA PHE A 40 5.68 -2.49 -2.65
C PHE A 40 5.14 -3.89 -2.95
N ALA A 41 4.41 -4.04 -4.05
CA ALA A 41 3.76 -5.28 -4.48
C ALA A 41 2.80 -5.89 -3.43
N ASP A 42 2.13 -5.00 -2.69
CA ASP A 42 1.15 -5.32 -1.66
C ASP A 42 -0.16 -4.52 -1.90
N CYS A 43 -1.11 -4.56 -0.99
CA CYS A 43 -2.39 -3.86 -1.11
C CYS A 43 -3.04 -3.58 0.26
N ALA A 44 -4.05 -2.72 0.27
CA ALA A 44 -4.77 -2.31 1.47
C ALA A 44 -5.34 -3.49 2.28
N ALA A 45 -5.74 -4.54 1.61
CA ALA A 45 -6.44 -5.63 2.27
C ALA A 45 -5.54 -6.54 3.11
N THR A 46 -4.21 -6.50 2.96
CA THR A 46 -3.30 -7.21 3.87
C THR A 46 -3.41 -6.71 5.30
N PHE A 47 -3.89 -5.47 5.49
CA PHE A 47 -4.19 -4.93 6.82
C PHE A 47 -5.43 -5.52 7.49
N GLN A 48 -6.17 -6.43 6.83
CA GLN A 48 -7.29 -7.14 7.45
C GLN A 48 -6.89 -7.85 8.75
N PHE A 49 -5.72 -8.49 8.77
CA PHE A 49 -5.23 -9.17 9.97
C PHE A 49 -4.92 -8.18 11.11
N VAL A 50 -4.41 -7.00 10.78
CA VAL A 50 -4.21 -5.92 11.75
C VAL A 50 -5.54 -5.41 12.26
N ALA A 51 -6.51 -5.20 11.36
CA ALA A 51 -7.84 -4.75 11.70
C ALA A 51 -8.54 -5.73 12.67
N ASP A 52 -8.36 -7.04 12.47
CA ASP A 52 -8.96 -8.06 13.35
C ASP A 52 -8.28 -8.16 14.73
N ALA A 53 -7.00 -7.76 14.82
CA ALA A 53 -6.19 -7.88 16.03
C ALA A 53 -6.27 -6.68 16.98
N ILE A 54 -6.75 -5.52 16.52
CA ILE A 54 -6.78 -4.30 17.33
C ILE A 54 -8.21 -3.91 17.72
N ASP A 55 -8.33 -2.93 18.63
CA ASP A 55 -9.61 -2.44 19.15
C ASP A 55 -10.61 -2.16 18.02
N PRO A 56 -11.80 -2.79 18.01
CA PRO A 56 -12.83 -2.56 17.01
C PRO A 56 -13.38 -1.12 17.00
N GLY A 57 -13.25 -0.38 18.09
CA GLY A 57 -13.63 1.03 18.19
C GLY A 57 -12.63 1.98 17.50
N LEU A 58 -11.43 1.51 17.13
CA LEU A 58 -10.45 2.34 16.45
C LEU A 58 -10.80 2.45 14.96
N PRO A 59 -11.03 3.66 14.42
CA PRO A 59 -11.27 3.84 12.99
C PRO A 59 -9.96 3.65 12.22
N LEU A 60 -9.98 2.72 11.25
CA LEU A 60 -8.86 2.42 10.37
C LEU A 60 -9.22 2.69 8.92
N LEU A 61 -8.24 3.14 8.14
CA LEU A 61 -8.37 3.33 6.71
C LEU A 61 -7.07 2.91 6.02
N ALA A 62 -7.13 1.87 5.18
CA ALA A 62 -6.04 1.48 4.31
C ALA A 62 -6.33 1.90 2.87
N ILE A 63 -5.32 2.38 2.16
CA ILE A 63 -5.43 2.83 0.77
C ILE A 63 -4.52 1.99 -0.10
N ASP A 64 -5.01 1.59 -1.27
CA ASP A 64 -4.17 1.06 -2.33
C ASP A 64 -3.44 2.21 -3.02
N TRP A 65 -2.11 2.14 -3.05
CA TRP A 65 -1.31 3.10 -3.81
C TRP A 65 -1.62 3.03 -5.31
N ARG A 66 -1.36 4.13 -6.04
CA ARG A 66 -1.44 4.14 -7.52
C ARG A 66 -0.72 2.92 -8.10
N GLY A 67 -1.38 2.19 -8.99
CA GLY A 67 -0.83 1.00 -9.65
C GLY A 67 -0.82 -0.28 -8.83
N PHE A 68 -1.34 -0.25 -7.59
CA PHE A 68 -1.45 -1.41 -6.71
C PHE A 68 -2.89 -1.71 -6.34
N GLY A 69 -3.15 -2.95 -5.94
CA GLY A 69 -4.46 -3.41 -5.50
C GLY A 69 -5.56 -3.12 -6.52
N ALA A 70 -6.63 -2.48 -6.08
CA ALA A 70 -7.75 -2.07 -6.93
C ALA A 70 -7.67 -0.60 -7.39
N SER A 71 -6.58 0.12 -7.07
CA SER A 71 -6.34 1.48 -7.55
C SER A 71 -5.97 1.53 -9.02
N ALA A 72 -6.26 2.66 -9.68
CA ALA A 72 -5.96 2.88 -11.08
C ALA A 72 -4.45 2.88 -11.35
N ARG A 73 -4.08 2.43 -12.55
CA ARG A 73 -2.71 2.50 -13.06
C ARG A 73 -2.41 3.89 -13.62
N SER A 74 -1.20 4.36 -13.40
CA SER A 74 -0.73 5.62 -13.97
C SER A 74 -0.31 5.42 -15.43
N PRO A 75 -0.92 6.13 -16.39
CA PRO A 75 -0.52 6.04 -17.79
C PRO A 75 0.87 6.64 -18.06
N GLY A 76 1.34 7.54 -17.19
CA GLY A 76 2.66 8.19 -17.29
C GLY A 76 3.79 7.48 -16.58
N GLY A 77 3.55 6.23 -16.12
CA GLY A 77 4.54 5.49 -15.33
C GLY A 77 4.47 5.82 -13.84
N TYR A 78 5.50 5.40 -13.09
CA TYR A 78 5.55 5.52 -11.64
C TYR A 78 6.84 6.21 -11.22
N TRP A 79 6.68 7.36 -10.58
CA TRP A 79 7.76 8.15 -10.03
C TRP A 79 7.60 8.26 -8.51
N PHE A 80 8.64 7.97 -7.74
CA PHE A 80 8.51 7.89 -6.27
C PHE A 80 7.93 9.17 -5.63
N PRO A 81 8.25 10.39 -6.09
CA PRO A 81 7.59 11.63 -5.62
C PRO A 81 6.08 11.68 -5.80
N ASP A 82 5.50 10.93 -6.74
CA ASP A 82 4.04 10.87 -6.90
C ASP A 82 3.35 10.29 -5.68
N TYR A 83 3.97 9.32 -5.01
CA TYR A 83 3.41 8.74 -3.78
C TYR A 83 3.39 9.74 -2.63
N TYR A 84 4.37 10.65 -2.53
CA TYR A 84 4.36 11.74 -1.55
C TYR A 84 3.22 12.72 -1.83
N ALA A 85 3.03 13.08 -3.09
CA ALA A 85 1.98 13.99 -3.52
C ALA A 85 0.59 13.36 -3.38
N ASP A 86 0.46 12.04 -3.60
CA ASP A 86 -0.79 11.33 -3.33
C ASP A 86 -1.10 11.32 -1.84
N LEU A 87 -0.11 11.04 -0.99
CA LEU A 87 -0.30 11.05 0.46
C LEU A 87 -0.77 12.43 0.96
N GLU A 88 -0.23 13.54 0.42
CA GLU A 88 -0.70 14.89 0.79
C GLU A 88 -2.20 15.04 0.54
N VAL A 89 -2.69 14.64 -0.64
CA VAL A 89 -4.11 14.73 -1.00
C VAL A 89 -4.96 13.72 -0.18
N MET A 90 -4.42 12.53 0.09
CA MET A 90 -5.08 11.55 0.97
C MET A 90 -5.28 12.09 2.39
N LEU A 91 -4.28 12.79 2.93
CA LEU A 91 -4.39 13.44 4.24
C LEU A 91 -5.45 14.53 4.25
N ASP A 92 -5.57 15.33 3.17
CA ASP A 92 -6.64 16.33 3.06
C ASP A 92 -8.03 15.69 3.03
N ALA A 93 -8.16 14.58 2.31
CA ALA A 93 -9.44 13.90 2.12
C ALA A 93 -9.90 13.12 3.37
N PHE A 94 -8.99 12.45 4.07
CA PHE A 94 -9.33 11.52 5.13
C PHE A 94 -9.03 12.01 6.54
N CYS A 95 -8.16 13.01 6.68
CA CYS A 95 -7.78 13.62 7.95
C CYS A 95 -7.86 15.17 7.87
N PRO A 96 -9.01 15.75 7.47
CA PRO A 96 -9.11 17.19 7.18
C PRO A 96 -8.98 18.07 8.45
N ARG A 97 -9.19 17.49 9.63
CA ARG A 97 -9.23 18.27 10.89
C ARG A 97 -7.91 18.41 11.60
N GLY A 98 -6.85 17.79 11.11
CA GLY A 98 -5.56 17.91 11.81
C GLY A 98 -4.52 16.90 11.39
N PRO A 99 -3.42 16.83 12.14
CA PRO A 99 -2.33 15.92 11.82
C PRO A 99 -2.75 14.47 12.02
N ALA A 100 -2.42 13.62 11.03
CA ALA A 100 -2.83 12.22 10.95
C ALA A 100 -1.99 11.29 11.85
N ARG A 101 -2.59 10.15 12.18
CA ARG A 101 -1.89 8.97 12.68
C ARG A 101 -1.65 8.02 11.51
N VAL A 102 -0.42 7.63 11.30
CA VAL A 102 -0.03 6.83 10.14
C VAL A 102 0.71 5.57 10.60
N VAL A 103 0.35 4.45 10.03
CA VAL A 103 1.12 3.20 10.11
C VAL A 103 1.54 2.85 8.70
N GLY A 104 2.83 2.83 8.42
CA GLY A 104 3.36 2.47 7.11
C GLY A 104 4.19 1.20 7.18
N HIS A 105 4.02 0.33 6.18
CA HIS A 105 4.84 -0.85 5.98
C HIS A 105 5.76 -0.65 4.79
N SER A 106 7.05 -0.96 4.94
CA SER A 106 8.06 -0.95 3.88
C SER A 106 8.02 0.34 3.03
N MET A 107 7.60 0.27 1.75
CA MET A 107 7.45 1.45 0.87
C MET A 107 6.51 2.49 1.48
N GLY A 108 5.36 2.09 2.03
CA GLY A 108 4.40 3.00 2.68
C GLY A 108 5.00 3.72 3.88
N ALA A 109 5.85 3.02 4.66
CA ALA A 109 6.58 3.64 5.77
C ALA A 109 7.63 4.65 5.29
N ASN A 110 8.35 4.35 4.21
CA ASN A 110 9.30 5.28 3.59
C ASN A 110 8.59 6.54 3.07
N VAL A 111 7.46 6.38 2.40
CA VAL A 111 6.65 7.51 1.92
C VAL A 111 6.18 8.36 3.09
N ALA A 112 5.61 7.75 4.13
CA ALA A 112 5.12 8.45 5.32
C ALA A 112 6.25 9.17 6.07
N MET A 113 7.41 8.54 6.22
CA MET A 113 8.57 9.10 6.91
C MET A 113 9.11 10.34 6.19
N ILE A 114 9.26 10.27 4.86
CA ILE A 114 9.73 11.41 4.07
C ILE A 114 8.68 12.52 4.08
N HIS A 115 7.40 12.17 3.94
CA HIS A 115 6.31 13.15 4.03
C HIS A 115 6.29 13.85 5.40
N ALA A 116 6.42 13.10 6.50
CA ALA A 116 6.47 13.67 7.86
C ALA A 116 7.68 14.59 8.05
N GLY A 117 8.82 14.29 7.43
CA GLY A 117 10.02 15.16 7.45
C GLY A 117 9.81 16.47 6.68
N VAL A 118 9.06 16.44 5.58
CA VAL A 118 8.78 17.63 4.74
C VAL A 118 7.59 18.42 5.28
N ARG A 119 6.58 17.74 5.85
CA ARG A 119 5.32 18.30 6.37
C ARG A 119 5.05 17.84 7.81
N PRO A 120 5.91 18.18 8.78
CA PRO A 120 5.79 17.66 10.16
C PRO A 120 4.46 18.02 10.83
N ALA A 121 3.85 19.14 10.46
CA ALA A 121 2.54 19.56 10.97
C ALA A 121 1.37 18.66 10.50
N ARG A 122 1.60 17.80 9.50
CA ARG A 122 0.55 16.91 8.93
C ARG A 122 0.53 15.52 9.57
N VAL A 123 1.55 15.15 10.33
CA VAL A 123 1.68 13.81 10.92
C VAL A 123 1.90 13.94 12.42
N ARG A 124 0.89 13.52 13.21
CA ARG A 124 0.93 13.52 14.67
C ARG A 124 1.72 12.34 15.23
N ALA A 125 1.56 11.19 14.60
CA ALA A 125 2.23 9.95 15.00
C ALA A 125 2.48 9.07 13.78
N LEU A 126 3.64 8.44 13.74
CA LEU A 126 4.03 7.52 12.69
C LEU A 126 4.57 6.23 13.31
N VAL A 127 3.97 5.11 12.96
CA VAL A 127 4.53 3.78 13.19
C VAL A 127 5.18 3.32 11.89
N ASN A 128 6.49 3.12 11.93
CA ASN A 128 7.29 2.66 10.81
C ASN A 128 7.56 1.15 10.95
N LEU A 129 6.96 0.36 10.06
CA LEU A 129 7.14 -1.10 9.98
C LEU A 129 8.07 -1.39 8.79
N GLU A 130 9.35 -1.63 9.08
CA GLU A 130 10.40 -2.00 8.10
C GLU A 130 10.70 -0.95 7.00
N GLY A 131 10.30 0.30 7.17
CA GLY A 131 10.69 1.41 6.30
C GLY A 131 12.06 1.94 6.70
N ILE A 132 13.11 1.24 6.35
CA ILE A 132 14.49 1.55 6.73
C ILE A 132 15.15 2.63 5.87
N GLY A 133 14.39 3.25 4.95
CA GLY A 133 14.89 4.25 4.00
C GLY A 133 15.53 3.63 2.76
N LEU A 134 16.02 4.49 1.89
CA LEU A 134 16.77 4.07 0.71
C LEU A 134 18.25 3.92 1.06
N PRO A 135 18.95 2.93 0.49
CA PRO A 135 20.38 2.78 0.70
C PRO A 135 21.13 4.03 0.21
N ARG A 136 22.19 4.38 0.93
CA ARG A 136 23.06 5.49 0.53
C ARG A 136 23.64 5.22 -0.86
N THR A 137 23.51 6.18 -1.74
CA THR A 137 23.99 6.10 -3.12
C THR A 137 25.10 7.11 -3.37
N GLN A 138 26.00 6.80 -4.31
CA GLN A 138 27.02 7.73 -4.76
C GLN A 138 26.54 8.49 -6.01
N PRO A 139 26.82 9.79 -6.17
CA PRO A 139 26.44 10.54 -7.36
C PRO A 139 26.95 9.91 -8.67
N SER A 140 28.10 9.27 -8.66
CA SER A 140 28.68 8.56 -9.79
C SER A 140 27.84 7.39 -10.32
N GLN A 141 26.91 6.87 -9.49
CA GLN A 141 25.98 5.79 -9.91
C GLN A 141 24.78 6.31 -10.72
N ALA A 142 24.51 7.61 -10.71
CA ALA A 142 23.32 8.18 -11.35
C ALA A 142 23.24 7.89 -12.85
N PRO A 143 24.29 8.02 -13.68
CA PRO A 143 24.19 7.70 -15.11
C PRO A 143 23.82 6.25 -15.39
N ALA A 144 24.45 5.31 -14.68
CA ALA A 144 24.18 3.88 -14.86
C ALA A 144 22.76 3.51 -14.42
N ARG A 145 22.28 4.09 -13.31
CA ARG A 145 20.90 3.87 -12.84
C ARG A 145 19.87 4.44 -13.80
N LEU A 146 20.14 5.62 -14.37
CA LEU A 146 19.26 6.23 -15.36
C LEU A 146 19.22 5.38 -16.63
N ALA A 147 20.36 4.89 -17.12
CA ALA A 147 20.42 3.98 -18.26
C ALA A 147 19.60 2.71 -18.01
N GLN A 148 19.79 2.07 -16.86
CA GLN A 148 19.00 0.90 -16.47
C GLN A 148 17.50 1.20 -16.41
N TRP A 149 17.09 2.33 -15.90
CA TRP A 149 15.69 2.73 -15.88
C TRP A 149 15.13 2.94 -17.30
N LEU A 150 15.90 3.57 -18.21
CA LEU A 150 15.51 3.73 -19.60
C LEU A 150 15.33 2.38 -20.31
N ASP A 151 16.18 1.40 -20.00
CA ASP A 151 16.06 0.04 -20.55
C ASP A 151 14.80 -0.67 -20.01
N GLN A 152 14.52 -0.52 -18.70
CA GLN A 152 13.32 -1.08 -18.06
C GLN A 152 12.00 -0.50 -18.62
N LEU A 153 12.00 0.74 -19.14
CA LEU A 153 10.81 1.31 -19.78
C LEU A 153 10.40 0.58 -21.08
N ARG A 154 11.30 -0.20 -21.66
CA ARG A 154 11.04 -1.01 -22.87
C ARG A 154 10.42 -2.35 -22.54
N GLU A 155 10.47 -2.77 -21.28
CA GLU A 155 9.93 -4.03 -20.82
C GLU A 155 8.65 -3.78 -20.00
N PRO A 156 7.62 -4.65 -20.08
CA PRO A 156 6.47 -4.53 -19.21
C PRO A 156 6.92 -4.68 -17.75
N LEU A 157 6.63 -3.67 -16.91
CA LEU A 157 7.04 -3.60 -15.50
C LEU A 157 6.60 -4.80 -14.66
N PHE A 158 5.60 -5.53 -15.12
CA PHE A 158 5.10 -6.76 -14.52
C PHE A 158 4.76 -7.75 -15.63
N ALA A 159 5.75 -8.49 -16.08
CA ALA A 159 5.53 -9.66 -16.93
C ALA A 159 5.00 -10.81 -16.06
N GLY A 160 3.68 -10.95 -15.97
CA GLY A 160 3.08 -12.11 -15.36
C GLY A 160 1.66 -11.84 -14.86
N GLU A 161 0.69 -12.11 -15.69
CA GLU A 161 -0.65 -12.44 -15.22
C GLU A 161 -0.57 -13.84 -14.61
N TYR A 162 -1.10 -13.99 -13.42
CA TYR A 162 -1.24 -15.31 -12.81
C TYR A 162 -2.54 -15.93 -13.31
N ALA A 163 -2.48 -17.17 -13.77
CA ALA A 163 -3.65 -17.89 -14.26
C ALA A 163 -4.71 -18.10 -13.16
N SER A 164 -4.30 -18.05 -11.88
CA SER A 164 -5.22 -18.19 -10.75
C SER A 164 -4.64 -17.61 -9.46
N LEU A 165 -5.53 -17.32 -8.49
CA LEU A 165 -5.14 -16.96 -7.12
C LEU A 165 -4.32 -18.06 -6.43
N ALA A 166 -4.60 -19.33 -6.74
CA ALA A 166 -3.85 -20.46 -6.19
C ALA A 166 -2.39 -20.46 -6.67
N GLU A 167 -2.13 -20.09 -7.92
CA GLU A 167 -0.78 -19.92 -8.44
C GLU A 167 -0.05 -18.78 -7.73
N LEU A 168 -0.71 -17.62 -7.60
CA LEU A 168 -0.16 -16.48 -6.87
C LEU A 168 0.14 -16.86 -5.42
N ALA A 169 -0.81 -17.50 -4.72
CA ALA A 169 -0.65 -17.94 -3.33
C ALA A 169 0.55 -18.91 -3.20
N THR A 170 0.69 -19.85 -4.12
CA THR A 170 1.83 -20.78 -4.15
C THR A 170 3.16 -20.04 -4.29
N ARG A 171 3.21 -19.02 -5.16
CA ARG A 171 4.43 -18.23 -5.38
C ARG A 171 4.78 -17.37 -4.15
N VAL A 172 3.77 -16.76 -3.52
CA VAL A 172 3.95 -15.97 -2.28
C VAL A 172 4.42 -16.89 -1.14
N ALA A 173 3.81 -18.06 -0.96
CA ALA A 173 4.21 -19.02 0.04
C ALA A 173 5.65 -19.54 -0.13
N ARG A 174 6.10 -19.75 -1.39
CA ARG A 174 7.51 -20.10 -1.67
C ARG A 174 8.51 -19.02 -1.25
N ARG A 175 8.13 -17.74 -1.37
CA ARG A 175 8.97 -16.59 -0.95
C ARG A 175 8.94 -16.37 0.55
N ASN A 176 7.85 -16.76 1.21
CA ASN A 176 7.69 -16.65 2.65
C ASN A 176 7.15 -17.96 3.24
N PRO A 177 8.03 -18.94 3.55
CA PRO A 177 7.62 -20.23 4.08
C PRO A 177 6.87 -20.17 5.43
N ARG A 178 6.94 -19.02 6.14
CA ARG A 178 6.23 -18.80 7.41
C ARG A 178 4.74 -18.53 7.23
N LEU A 179 4.28 -18.20 6.02
CA LEU A 179 2.87 -17.91 5.76
C LEU A 179 1.94 -19.12 5.89
N GLY A 180 2.45 -20.34 6.08
CA GLY A 180 1.65 -21.53 6.41
C GLY A 180 0.49 -21.86 5.46
N TRP A 181 0.44 -21.24 4.29
CA TRP A 181 -0.64 -21.38 3.32
C TRP A 181 -0.54 -22.72 2.62
N ARG A 182 -1.55 -23.56 2.78
CA ARG A 182 -1.71 -24.77 1.98
C ARG A 182 -2.54 -24.41 0.73
N SER A 183 -2.07 -24.87 -0.43
CA SER A 183 -2.81 -24.78 -1.68
C SER A 183 -4.18 -25.44 -1.52
N GLY A 184 -5.25 -24.64 -1.45
CA GLY A 184 -6.63 -25.10 -1.25
C GLY A 184 -7.41 -24.31 -0.20
N GLU A 185 -6.76 -23.47 0.61
CA GLU A 185 -7.41 -22.69 1.67
C GLU A 185 -7.71 -21.24 1.26
N VAL A 186 -7.45 -20.86 0.01
CA VAL A 186 -7.79 -19.54 -0.51
C VAL A 186 -9.28 -19.55 -0.84
N GLY A 187 -10.11 -19.25 0.16
CA GLY A 187 -11.48 -18.87 -0.08
C GLY A 187 -11.54 -17.67 -1.02
N ASP A 188 -12.69 -17.45 -1.59
CA ASP A 188 -13.06 -16.48 -2.65
C ASP A 188 -12.71 -15.01 -2.33
N VAL A 189 -11.41 -14.72 -2.09
CA VAL A 189 -10.90 -13.36 -2.03
C VAL A 189 -10.58 -12.96 -3.45
N SER A 190 -11.52 -12.26 -4.09
CA SER A 190 -11.38 -11.79 -5.46
C SER A 190 -10.33 -10.66 -5.55
N TRP A 191 -9.07 -11.00 -5.47
CA TRP A 191 -7.97 -10.09 -5.75
C TRP A 191 -7.74 -10.07 -7.25
N LYS A 192 -8.35 -9.12 -7.93
CA LYS A 192 -8.05 -8.88 -9.34
C LYS A 192 -6.80 -8.01 -9.42
N TRP A 193 -5.65 -8.65 -9.51
CA TRP A 193 -4.48 -8.01 -10.10
C TRP A 193 -4.74 -7.89 -11.60
N LYS A 194 -5.16 -6.73 -12.04
CA LYS A 194 -5.23 -6.40 -13.48
C LYS A 194 -3.93 -5.77 -13.91
#